data_7e46faf1039d74acc1d2f8a04b6b5ae5
#
_entry.id   7e46faf1039d74acc1d2f8a04b6b5ae5
#
_cell.length_a   1.000
_cell.length_b   1.000
_cell.length_c   1.000
_cell.angle_alpha   90.00
_cell.angle_beta   90.00
_cell.angle_gamma   90.00
#
_symmetry.space_group_name_H-M   'P 1'
#
loop_
_entity.id
_entity.type
_entity.pdbx_description
1 polymer ?
#
loop_
_entity_poly.entity_id
_entity_poly.type
_entity_poly.pdbx_seq_one_letter_code
_entity_poly.pdbx_strand_id
1 'polypeptide(L)'
;MHDKGDYEGAIQFYKKALQSDKNSIQANYELASSYLAIKNYANTLKYADKVIARNLDYVDQAYILKGSALDLMGRKPEAINTYRLALKKYKTNHLLYYNLALTSFNIKNYKEAEDALQKALKLNPLHASSHFLLGMTMISQGKRTQAVLALYNFLLLEPKTKRSASALLALEDEWKNAGKQKAGSKTVPAEKEADEFGTVSLMMDMLEAAKMNETNK
;
A
#
# COMPACT_ATOMS: atom_id res chain seq x y z
N MET A 1 6.70 -12.76 -22.84
CA MET A 1 6.35 -11.44 -23.45
C MET A 1 6.15 -10.39 -22.36
N HIS A 2 5.35 -10.62 -21.33
CA HIS A 2 5.21 -9.70 -20.18
C HIS A 2 6.55 -9.37 -19.51
N ASP A 3 7.40 -10.35 -19.27
CA ASP A 3 8.71 -10.20 -18.62
C ASP A 3 9.72 -9.34 -19.40
N LYS A 4 9.45 -9.06 -20.68
CA LYS A 4 10.30 -8.22 -21.54
C LYS A 4 9.72 -6.83 -21.82
N GLY A 5 8.59 -6.47 -21.22
CA GLY A 5 7.92 -5.18 -21.42
C GLY A 5 7.23 -5.00 -22.77
N ASP A 6 7.14 -6.05 -23.60
CA ASP A 6 6.39 -6.03 -24.87
C ASP A 6 4.90 -6.28 -24.63
N TYR A 7 4.22 -5.27 -24.10
CA TYR A 7 2.78 -5.37 -23.80
C TYR A 7 1.92 -5.34 -25.07
N GLU A 8 2.37 -4.69 -26.12
CA GLU A 8 1.63 -4.64 -27.40
C GLU A 8 1.67 -5.99 -28.11
N GLY A 9 2.83 -6.65 -28.16
CA GLY A 9 2.96 -8.00 -28.66
C GLY A 9 2.13 -9.00 -27.85
N ALA A 10 2.12 -8.86 -26.51
CA ALA A 10 1.29 -9.67 -25.63
C ALA A 10 -0.22 -9.49 -25.94
N ILE A 11 -0.68 -8.26 -26.15
CA ILE A 11 -2.07 -7.98 -26.55
C ILE A 11 -2.44 -8.67 -27.85
N GLN A 12 -1.57 -8.61 -28.86
CA GLN A 12 -1.85 -9.28 -30.15
C GLN A 12 -1.91 -10.80 -29.98
N PHE A 13 -0.99 -11.37 -29.20
CA PHE A 13 -0.97 -12.80 -28.92
C PHE A 13 -2.25 -13.28 -28.23
N TYR A 14 -2.65 -12.62 -27.12
CA TYR A 14 -3.84 -13.03 -26.38
C TYR A 14 -5.15 -12.74 -27.13
N LYS A 15 -5.19 -11.73 -28.00
CA LYS A 15 -6.33 -11.54 -28.92
C LYS A 15 -6.46 -12.70 -29.91
N LYS A 16 -5.36 -13.22 -30.45
CA LYS A 16 -5.39 -14.44 -31.29
C LYS A 16 -5.85 -15.65 -30.49
N ALA A 17 -5.37 -15.82 -29.26
CA ALA A 17 -5.84 -16.91 -28.40
C ALA A 17 -7.36 -16.85 -28.18
N LEU A 18 -7.93 -15.65 -28.00
CA LEU A 18 -9.39 -15.49 -27.88
C LEU A 18 -10.17 -15.73 -29.17
N GLN A 19 -9.53 -15.81 -30.35
CA GLN A 19 -10.21 -16.26 -31.60
C GLN A 19 -10.46 -17.76 -31.55
N SER A 20 -9.53 -18.53 -30.95
CA SER A 20 -9.65 -19.98 -30.79
C SER A 20 -10.53 -20.36 -29.59
N ASP A 21 -10.36 -19.66 -28.47
CA ASP A 21 -11.21 -19.83 -27.29
C ASP A 21 -11.64 -18.46 -26.72
N LYS A 22 -12.83 -18.03 -27.13
CA LYS A 22 -13.43 -16.73 -26.70
C LYS A 22 -13.63 -16.63 -25.19
N ASN A 23 -13.62 -17.75 -24.49
CA ASN A 23 -13.91 -17.87 -23.06
C ASN A 23 -12.67 -18.11 -22.21
N SER A 24 -11.49 -18.17 -22.78
CA SER A 24 -10.24 -18.37 -22.06
C SER A 24 -10.08 -17.31 -20.95
N ILE A 25 -10.13 -17.77 -19.71
CA ILE A 25 -10.00 -16.90 -18.52
C ILE A 25 -8.60 -16.31 -18.47
N GLN A 26 -7.59 -17.14 -18.69
CA GLN A 26 -6.19 -16.70 -18.73
C GLN A 26 -5.97 -15.63 -19.78
N ALA A 27 -6.44 -15.82 -21.01
CA ALA A 27 -6.25 -14.84 -22.09
C ALA A 27 -6.97 -13.50 -21.75
N ASN A 28 -8.16 -13.54 -21.17
CA ASN A 28 -8.84 -12.32 -20.74
C ASN A 28 -8.11 -11.62 -19.56
N TYR A 29 -7.57 -12.38 -18.61
CA TYR A 29 -6.77 -11.83 -17.50
C TYR A 29 -5.50 -11.16 -18.03
N GLU A 30 -4.74 -11.83 -18.88
CA GLU A 30 -3.50 -11.31 -19.45
C GLU A 30 -3.73 -10.08 -20.34
N LEU A 31 -4.85 -10.03 -21.06
CA LEU A 31 -5.26 -8.84 -21.79
C LEU A 31 -5.55 -7.68 -20.82
N ALA A 32 -6.29 -7.93 -19.75
CA ALA A 32 -6.57 -6.88 -18.75
C ALA A 32 -5.27 -6.33 -18.16
N SER A 33 -4.33 -7.20 -17.80
CA SER A 33 -3.01 -6.85 -17.27
C SER A 33 -2.17 -6.04 -18.28
N SER A 34 -2.09 -6.52 -19.54
CA SER A 34 -1.34 -5.82 -20.60
C SER A 34 -1.94 -4.45 -20.91
N TYR A 35 -3.27 -4.33 -20.94
CA TYR A 35 -3.94 -3.04 -21.13
C TYR A 35 -3.75 -2.08 -19.98
N LEU A 36 -3.66 -2.57 -18.73
CA LEU A 36 -3.32 -1.72 -17.58
C LEU A 36 -1.91 -1.14 -17.74
N ALA A 37 -0.95 -1.98 -18.14
CA ALA A 37 0.45 -1.56 -18.33
C ALA A 37 0.61 -0.45 -19.36
N ILE A 38 -0.15 -0.48 -20.47
CA ILE A 38 -0.17 0.59 -21.49
C ILE A 38 -1.20 1.68 -21.19
N LYS A 39 -1.75 1.72 -19.96
CA LYS A 39 -2.72 2.73 -19.49
C LYS A 39 -4.04 2.78 -20.29
N ASN A 40 -4.40 1.71 -20.98
CA ASN A 40 -5.70 1.59 -21.64
C ASN A 40 -6.75 1.04 -20.68
N TYR A 41 -7.18 1.90 -19.75
CA TYR A 41 -8.04 1.52 -18.63
C TYR A 41 -9.41 1.00 -19.07
N ALA A 42 -9.97 1.53 -20.15
CA ALA A 42 -11.26 1.06 -20.67
C ALA A 42 -11.22 -0.43 -21.07
N ASN A 43 -10.17 -0.85 -21.76
CA ASN A 43 -9.97 -2.25 -22.09
C ASN A 43 -9.59 -3.09 -20.87
N THR A 44 -8.82 -2.54 -19.92
CA THR A 44 -8.56 -3.20 -18.63
C THR A 44 -9.87 -3.58 -17.94
N LEU A 45 -10.79 -2.63 -17.77
CA LEU A 45 -12.11 -2.89 -17.17
C LEU A 45 -12.89 -3.95 -17.93
N LYS A 46 -12.97 -3.81 -19.26
CA LYS A 46 -13.69 -4.76 -20.14
C LYS A 46 -13.23 -6.20 -19.96
N TYR A 47 -11.93 -6.44 -19.93
CA TYR A 47 -11.38 -7.79 -19.84
C TYR A 47 -11.35 -8.32 -18.41
N ALA A 48 -11.09 -7.47 -17.41
CA ALA A 48 -11.23 -7.84 -16.01
C ALA A 48 -12.66 -8.26 -15.66
N ASP A 49 -13.68 -7.54 -16.14
CA ASP A 49 -15.08 -7.89 -15.92
C ASP A 49 -15.45 -9.24 -16.51
N LYS A 50 -14.88 -9.63 -17.66
CA LYS A 50 -15.07 -10.97 -18.22
C LYS A 50 -14.51 -12.08 -17.33
N VAL A 51 -13.34 -11.86 -16.71
CA VAL A 51 -12.76 -12.80 -15.75
C VAL A 51 -13.64 -12.89 -14.50
N ILE A 52 -14.04 -11.76 -13.95
CA ILE A 52 -14.88 -11.68 -12.75
C ILE A 52 -16.22 -12.40 -12.97
N ALA A 53 -16.85 -12.19 -14.11
CA ALA A 53 -18.14 -12.80 -14.45
C ALA A 53 -18.09 -14.34 -14.51
N ARG A 54 -16.93 -14.92 -14.85
CA ARG A 54 -16.76 -16.38 -14.88
C ARG A 54 -16.62 -17.00 -13.51
N ASN A 55 -16.16 -16.23 -12.52
CA ASN A 55 -16.01 -16.65 -11.13
C ASN A 55 -15.22 -17.96 -10.93
N LEU A 56 -14.15 -18.12 -11.70
CA LEU A 56 -13.23 -19.26 -11.68
C LEU A 56 -11.82 -18.77 -11.24
N ASP A 57 -10.76 -19.12 -11.98
CA ASP A 57 -9.41 -18.69 -11.68
C ASP A 57 -9.19 -17.19 -11.92
N TYR A 58 -8.16 -16.60 -11.31
CA TYR A 58 -7.72 -15.20 -11.47
C TYR A 58 -8.75 -14.13 -11.06
N VAL A 59 -9.83 -14.47 -10.38
CA VAL A 59 -10.91 -13.51 -10.09
C VAL A 59 -10.47 -12.45 -9.10
N ASP A 60 -9.75 -12.80 -8.06
CA ASP A 60 -9.19 -11.86 -7.07
C ASP A 60 -8.16 -10.93 -7.71
N GLN A 61 -7.28 -11.46 -8.59
CA GLN A 61 -6.36 -10.66 -9.37
C GLN A 61 -7.09 -9.74 -10.37
N ALA A 62 -8.17 -10.21 -11.00
CA ALA A 62 -8.98 -9.39 -11.90
C ALA A 62 -9.66 -8.23 -11.15
N TYR A 63 -10.09 -8.44 -9.91
CA TYR A 63 -10.56 -7.35 -9.04
C TYR A 63 -9.46 -6.33 -8.74
N ILE A 64 -8.21 -6.78 -8.55
CA ILE A 64 -7.07 -5.87 -8.37
C ILE A 64 -6.86 -5.03 -9.63
N LEU A 65 -6.83 -5.65 -10.82
CA LEU A 65 -6.69 -4.92 -12.09
C LEU A 65 -7.83 -3.91 -12.31
N LYS A 66 -9.07 -4.33 -12.04
CA LYS A 66 -10.25 -3.45 -12.16
C LYS A 66 -10.16 -2.26 -11.21
N GLY A 67 -9.88 -2.50 -9.94
CA GLY A 67 -9.76 -1.44 -8.94
C GLY A 67 -8.61 -0.49 -9.24
N SER A 68 -7.45 -1.02 -9.66
CA SER A 68 -6.29 -0.21 -10.06
C SER A 68 -6.60 0.67 -11.28
N ALA A 69 -7.29 0.14 -12.29
CA ALA A 69 -7.71 0.92 -13.45
C ALA A 69 -8.66 2.05 -13.03
N LEU A 70 -9.64 1.78 -12.16
CA LEU A 70 -10.56 2.79 -11.63
C LEU A 70 -9.82 3.87 -10.83
N ASP A 71 -8.87 3.49 -9.98
CA ASP A 71 -8.06 4.45 -9.21
C ASP A 71 -7.24 5.37 -10.14
N LEU A 72 -6.56 4.80 -11.14
CA LEU A 72 -5.78 5.53 -12.14
C LEU A 72 -6.64 6.43 -13.05
N MET A 73 -7.92 6.11 -13.21
CA MET A 73 -8.90 6.97 -13.88
C MET A 73 -9.43 8.09 -12.97
N GLY A 74 -9.00 8.17 -11.70
CA GLY A 74 -9.52 9.11 -10.72
C GLY A 74 -10.86 8.69 -10.08
N ARG A 75 -11.42 7.52 -10.44
CA ARG A 75 -12.69 6.97 -9.92
C ARG A 75 -12.46 6.24 -8.59
N LYS A 76 -11.80 6.93 -7.65
CA LYS A 76 -11.33 6.33 -6.38
C LYS A 76 -12.44 5.72 -5.51
N PRO A 77 -13.64 6.31 -5.35
CA PRO A 77 -14.72 5.67 -4.60
C PRO A 77 -15.15 4.33 -5.20
N GLU A 78 -15.15 4.21 -6.53
CA GLU A 78 -15.50 2.96 -7.23
C GLU A 78 -14.39 1.91 -7.08
N ALA A 79 -13.12 2.33 -7.10
CA ALA A 79 -12.00 1.44 -6.82
C ALA A 79 -12.10 0.83 -5.41
N ILE A 80 -12.34 1.67 -4.39
CA ILE A 80 -12.54 1.23 -3.00
C ILE A 80 -13.68 0.22 -2.90
N ASN A 81 -14.82 0.53 -3.51
CA ASN A 81 -15.98 -0.38 -3.50
C ASN A 81 -15.65 -1.70 -4.21
N THR A 82 -14.86 -1.68 -5.29
CA THR A 82 -14.41 -2.86 -6.01
C THR A 82 -13.55 -3.75 -5.12
N TYR A 83 -12.57 -3.17 -4.40
CA TYR A 83 -11.73 -3.93 -3.46
C TYR A 83 -12.54 -4.47 -2.28
N ARG A 84 -13.43 -3.67 -1.69
CA ARG A 84 -14.30 -4.12 -0.59
C ARG A 84 -15.21 -5.28 -1.02
N LEU A 85 -15.74 -5.24 -2.25
CA LEU A 85 -16.54 -6.32 -2.80
C LEU A 85 -15.73 -7.61 -2.94
N ALA A 86 -14.52 -7.52 -3.50
CA ALA A 86 -13.60 -8.65 -3.62
C ALA A 86 -13.25 -9.25 -2.25
N LEU A 87 -12.98 -8.41 -1.26
CA LEU A 87 -12.60 -8.82 0.10
C LEU A 87 -13.74 -9.54 0.87
N LYS A 88 -14.99 -9.43 0.46
CA LYS A 88 -16.08 -10.27 1.02
C LYS A 88 -15.82 -11.75 0.76
N LYS A 89 -15.23 -12.10 -0.38
CA LYS A 89 -14.96 -13.48 -0.81
C LYS A 89 -13.48 -13.86 -0.62
N TYR A 90 -12.56 -13.00 -0.98
CA TYR A 90 -11.10 -13.27 -1.03
C TYR A 90 -10.39 -12.64 0.18
N LYS A 91 -10.81 -13.01 1.39
CA LYS A 91 -10.35 -12.42 2.67
C LYS A 91 -8.86 -12.66 2.98
N THR A 92 -8.22 -13.62 2.30
CA THR A 92 -6.82 -14.00 2.52
C THR A 92 -5.85 -13.41 1.49
N ASN A 93 -6.34 -12.63 0.52
CA ASN A 93 -5.49 -11.99 -0.46
C ASN A 93 -4.96 -10.64 0.09
N HIS A 94 -3.70 -10.62 0.52
CA HIS A 94 -3.04 -9.44 1.08
C HIS A 94 -2.92 -8.28 0.08
N LEU A 95 -2.86 -8.56 -1.24
CA LEU A 95 -2.75 -7.53 -2.26
C LEU A 95 -4.07 -6.74 -2.43
N LEU A 96 -5.23 -7.37 -2.22
CA LEU A 96 -6.50 -6.65 -2.19
C LEU A 96 -6.55 -5.64 -1.04
N TYR A 97 -6.09 -6.03 0.15
CA TYR A 97 -5.98 -5.12 1.30
C TYR A 97 -4.97 -4.00 1.04
N TYR A 98 -3.81 -4.32 0.45
CA TYR A 98 -2.81 -3.32 0.10
C TYR A 98 -3.35 -2.29 -0.90
N ASN A 99 -4.03 -2.72 -1.96
CA ASN A 99 -4.59 -1.81 -2.96
C ASN A 99 -5.75 -0.98 -2.41
N LEU A 100 -6.61 -1.56 -1.55
CA LEU A 100 -7.62 -0.80 -0.80
C LEU A 100 -6.95 0.30 0.03
N ALA A 101 -5.90 -0.04 0.76
CA ALA A 101 -5.17 0.90 1.59
C ALA A 101 -4.51 2.01 0.77
N LEU A 102 -3.90 1.68 -0.35
CA LEU A 102 -3.25 2.65 -1.23
C LEU A 102 -4.26 3.68 -1.76
N THR A 103 -5.40 3.22 -2.25
CA THR A 103 -6.46 4.12 -2.73
C THR A 103 -7.05 4.95 -1.59
N SER A 104 -7.26 4.35 -0.41
CA SER A 104 -7.76 5.06 0.79
C SER A 104 -6.76 6.11 1.29
N PHE A 105 -5.47 5.81 1.28
CA PHE A 105 -4.40 6.77 1.59
C PHE A 105 -4.43 7.98 0.63
N ASN A 106 -4.57 7.72 -0.68
CA ASN A 106 -4.62 8.75 -1.71
C ASN A 106 -5.81 9.71 -1.57
N ILE A 107 -6.91 9.28 -0.93
CA ILE A 107 -8.05 10.15 -0.58
C ILE A 107 -7.99 10.66 0.86
N LYS A 108 -6.86 10.47 1.54
CA LYS A 108 -6.62 10.86 2.94
C LYS A 108 -7.54 10.16 3.96
N ASN A 109 -8.15 9.04 3.61
CA ASN A 109 -8.84 8.17 4.55
C ASN A 109 -7.81 7.26 5.25
N TYR A 110 -6.99 7.89 6.11
CA TYR A 110 -5.85 7.22 6.74
C TYR A 110 -6.28 6.11 7.71
N LYS A 111 -7.45 6.24 8.32
CA LYS A 111 -7.95 5.17 9.22
C LYS A 111 -8.24 3.88 8.46
N GLU A 112 -8.94 3.95 7.33
CA GLU A 112 -9.18 2.78 6.50
C GLU A 112 -7.88 2.23 5.88
N ALA A 113 -6.96 3.11 5.50
CA ALA A 113 -5.64 2.69 5.00
C ALA A 113 -4.88 1.90 6.06
N GLU A 114 -4.83 2.38 7.31
CA GLU A 114 -4.22 1.69 8.45
C GLU A 114 -4.84 0.31 8.67
N ASP A 115 -6.17 0.24 8.81
CA ASP A 115 -6.89 -1.00 9.08
C ASP A 115 -6.66 -2.06 7.98
N ALA A 116 -6.61 -1.61 6.72
CA ALA A 116 -6.33 -2.49 5.60
C ALA A 116 -4.85 -2.95 5.57
N LEU A 117 -3.89 -2.07 5.87
CA LEU A 117 -2.47 -2.43 5.90
C LEU A 117 -2.14 -3.40 7.02
N GLN A 118 -2.73 -3.23 8.19
CA GLN A 118 -2.58 -4.20 9.29
C GLN A 118 -3.06 -5.59 8.87
N LYS A 119 -4.20 -5.69 8.15
CA LYS A 119 -4.70 -6.97 7.60
C LYS A 119 -3.76 -7.52 6.52
N ALA A 120 -3.26 -6.66 5.61
CA ALA A 120 -2.31 -7.07 4.59
C ALA A 120 -1.03 -7.66 5.21
N LEU A 121 -0.47 -7.01 6.22
CA LEU A 121 0.74 -7.45 6.92
C LEU A 121 0.52 -8.67 7.80
N LYS A 122 -0.68 -8.83 8.38
CA LYS A 122 -1.04 -10.07 9.07
C LYS A 122 -1.05 -11.28 8.14
N LEU A 123 -1.42 -11.10 6.88
CA LEU A 123 -1.45 -12.15 5.85
C LEU A 123 -0.07 -12.36 5.20
N ASN A 124 0.68 -11.29 4.99
CA ASN A 124 2.04 -11.34 4.44
C ASN A 124 2.94 -10.34 5.17
N PRO A 125 3.61 -10.77 6.25
CA PRO A 125 4.50 -9.92 7.05
C PRO A 125 5.73 -9.40 6.29
N LEU A 126 6.10 -10.05 5.18
CA LEU A 126 7.27 -9.67 4.37
C LEU A 126 6.92 -8.75 3.19
N HIS A 127 5.70 -8.24 3.10
CA HIS A 127 5.31 -7.35 2.02
C HIS A 127 5.85 -5.93 2.24
N ALA A 128 7.04 -5.65 1.70
CA ALA A 128 7.76 -4.38 1.89
C ALA A 128 6.90 -3.14 1.56
N SER A 129 6.11 -3.19 0.47
CA SER A 129 5.24 -2.06 0.09
C SER A 129 4.17 -1.75 1.13
N SER A 130 3.65 -2.76 1.86
CA SER A 130 2.71 -2.53 2.95
C SER A 130 3.37 -1.87 4.15
N HIS A 131 4.58 -2.26 4.51
CA HIS A 131 5.34 -1.59 5.57
C HIS A 131 5.63 -0.12 5.23
N PHE A 132 6.08 0.15 4.01
CA PHE A 132 6.33 1.52 3.56
C PHE A 132 5.06 2.38 3.63
N LEU A 133 3.96 1.90 3.04
CA LEU A 133 2.69 2.63 3.04
C LEU A 133 2.11 2.79 4.46
N LEU A 134 2.31 1.78 5.34
CA LEU A 134 1.91 1.89 6.75
C LEU A 134 2.69 2.99 7.45
N GLY A 135 4.01 3.06 7.26
CA GLY A 135 4.85 4.11 7.81
C GLY A 135 4.38 5.50 7.39
N MET A 136 4.14 5.70 6.08
CA MET A 136 3.62 6.97 5.55
C MET A 136 2.21 7.29 6.07
N THR A 137 1.37 6.29 6.27
CA THR A 137 0.03 6.44 6.87
C THR A 137 0.13 6.87 8.33
N MET A 138 1.04 6.26 9.10
CA MET A 138 1.27 6.61 10.50
C MET A 138 1.83 8.03 10.67
N ILE A 139 2.76 8.46 9.80
CA ILE A 139 3.24 9.85 9.75
C ILE A 139 2.05 10.80 9.54
N SER A 140 1.20 10.49 8.55
CA SER A 140 0.04 11.34 8.23
C SER A 140 -0.99 11.43 9.37
N GLN A 141 -0.98 10.49 10.30
CA GLN A 141 -1.82 10.46 11.50
C GLN A 141 -1.11 11.01 12.76
N GLY A 142 0.16 11.38 12.67
CA GLY A 142 0.96 11.80 13.83
C GLY A 142 1.35 10.65 14.78
N LYS A 143 1.24 9.40 14.33
CA LYS A 143 1.56 8.18 15.11
C LYS A 143 3.04 7.83 14.92
N ARG A 144 3.91 8.63 15.52
CA ARG A 144 5.37 8.60 15.29
C ARG A 144 6.01 7.24 15.55
N THR A 145 5.76 6.63 16.70
CA THR A 145 6.40 5.35 17.07
C THR A 145 6.04 4.25 16.07
N GLN A 146 4.77 4.15 15.70
CA GLN A 146 4.29 3.17 14.72
C GLN A 146 4.88 3.44 13.32
N ALA A 147 5.03 4.73 12.95
CA ALA A 147 5.67 5.13 11.70
C ALA A 147 7.11 4.64 11.61
N VAL A 148 7.89 4.91 12.65
CA VAL A 148 9.30 4.49 12.78
C VAL A 148 9.43 2.97 12.65
N LEU A 149 8.64 2.21 13.42
CA LEU A 149 8.67 0.75 13.38
C LEU A 149 8.32 0.21 11.98
N ALA A 150 7.31 0.75 11.33
CA ALA A 150 6.90 0.33 9.99
C ALA A 150 7.99 0.64 8.95
N LEU A 151 8.59 1.83 8.98
CA LEU A 151 9.65 2.22 8.05
C LEU A 151 10.95 1.43 8.27
N TYR A 152 11.31 1.09 9.50
CA TYR A 152 12.44 0.19 9.77
C TYR A 152 12.21 -1.21 9.21
N ASN A 153 11.02 -1.79 9.39
CA ASN A 153 10.68 -3.07 8.77
C ASN A 153 10.77 -3.00 7.24
N PHE A 154 10.30 -1.90 6.63
CA PHE A 154 10.47 -1.69 5.20
C PHE A 154 11.95 -1.67 4.80
N LEU A 155 12.79 -0.92 5.50
CA LEU A 155 14.23 -0.80 5.19
C LEU A 155 14.99 -2.11 5.36
N LEU A 156 14.59 -2.98 6.28
CA LEU A 156 15.15 -4.33 6.42
C LEU A 156 14.81 -5.20 5.21
N LEU A 157 13.60 -5.06 4.65
CA LEU A 157 13.14 -5.83 3.51
C LEU A 157 13.65 -5.28 2.17
N GLU A 158 13.83 -3.97 2.08
CA GLU A 158 14.20 -3.28 0.83
C GLU A 158 15.26 -2.19 1.10
N PRO A 159 16.55 -2.55 1.35
CA PRO A 159 17.54 -1.59 1.86
C PRO A 159 18.18 -0.67 0.80
N LYS A 160 18.07 -0.98 -0.50
CA LYS A 160 18.87 -0.31 -1.55
C LYS A 160 18.04 0.13 -2.76
N THR A 161 16.96 0.87 -2.52
CA THR A 161 16.08 1.36 -3.59
C THR A 161 15.84 2.87 -3.45
N LYS A 162 15.23 3.49 -4.46
CA LYS A 162 14.80 4.89 -4.35
C LYS A 162 13.79 5.09 -3.21
N ARG A 163 12.96 4.08 -2.94
CA ARG A 163 12.00 4.13 -1.84
C ARG A 163 12.69 4.07 -0.48
N SER A 164 13.80 3.34 -0.38
CA SER A 164 14.60 3.29 0.86
C SER A 164 15.17 4.67 1.21
N ALA A 165 15.66 5.42 0.21
CA ALA A 165 16.08 6.79 0.41
C ALA A 165 14.92 7.69 0.92
N SER A 166 13.73 7.54 0.33
CA SER A 166 12.54 8.28 0.79
C SER A 166 12.14 7.91 2.22
N ALA A 167 12.23 6.63 2.58
CA ALA A 167 11.94 6.17 3.94
C ALA A 167 12.95 6.72 4.96
N LEU A 168 14.24 6.76 4.62
CA LEU A 168 15.27 7.35 5.48
C LEU A 168 15.04 8.84 5.70
N LEU A 169 14.72 9.60 4.65
CA LEU A 169 14.39 11.02 4.78
C LEU A 169 13.16 11.23 5.69
N ALA A 170 12.12 10.41 5.52
CA ALA A 170 10.93 10.49 6.37
C ALA A 170 11.26 10.18 7.84
N LEU A 171 12.13 9.21 8.12
CA LEU A 171 12.62 8.91 9.47
C LEU A 171 13.43 10.06 10.06
N GLU A 172 14.32 10.66 9.27
CA GLU A 172 15.10 11.84 9.72
C GLU A 172 14.19 13.02 10.06
N ASP A 173 13.18 13.28 9.27
CA ASP A 173 12.22 14.36 9.51
C ASP A 173 11.41 14.12 10.79
N GLU A 174 10.93 12.89 11.00
CA GLU A 174 10.27 12.50 12.24
C GLU A 174 11.20 12.66 13.45
N TRP A 175 12.48 12.35 13.28
CA TRP A 175 13.48 12.49 14.34
C TRP A 175 13.76 13.96 14.68
N LYS A 176 13.97 14.81 13.67
CA LYS A 176 14.21 16.26 13.83
C LYS A 176 13.02 17.00 14.46
N ASN A 177 11.79 16.58 14.11
CA ASN A 177 10.57 17.22 14.60
C ASN A 177 10.23 16.86 16.04
N ALA A 178 10.69 15.73 16.55
CA ALA A 178 10.53 15.35 17.94
C ALA A 178 11.19 16.36 18.91
N GLY A 179 12.40 16.84 18.57
CA GLY A 179 13.09 17.83 19.37
C GLY A 179 12.41 19.20 19.40
N LYS A 180 11.66 19.56 18.33
CA LYS A 180 11.00 20.87 18.23
C LYS A 180 9.68 20.95 19.01
N GLN A 181 8.93 19.86 19.10
CA GLN A 181 7.66 19.84 19.85
C GLN A 181 7.86 19.98 21.36
N LYS A 182 9.02 19.60 21.90
CA LYS A 182 9.33 19.69 23.33
C LYS A 182 9.81 21.06 23.81
N ALA A 183 10.36 21.88 22.92
CA ALA A 183 10.86 23.20 23.32
C ALA A 183 9.73 24.19 23.70
N GLY A 184 8.48 23.91 23.41
CA GLY A 184 7.32 24.78 23.70
C GLY A 184 6.28 24.23 24.67
N SER A 185 6.35 22.97 25.09
CA SER A 185 5.31 22.37 25.96
C SER A 185 5.88 21.90 27.30
N LYS A 186 5.58 22.65 28.38
CA LYS A 186 5.90 22.28 29.79
C LYS A 186 4.90 21.26 30.38
N THR A 187 3.98 20.72 29.62
CA THR A 187 3.00 19.75 30.12
C THR A 187 3.01 18.53 29.24
N VAL A 188 3.54 17.42 29.73
CA VAL A 188 3.22 16.09 29.26
C VAL A 188 1.73 15.88 29.52
N PRO A 189 0.87 15.72 28.53
CA PRO A 189 -0.51 15.33 28.79
C PRO A 189 -0.47 13.89 29.31
N ALA A 190 -0.72 13.71 30.59
CA ALA A 190 -0.76 12.40 31.24
C ALA A 190 -1.97 11.54 30.85
N GLU A 191 -2.78 11.99 29.89
CA GLU A 191 -4.03 11.33 29.50
C GLU A 191 -4.21 11.36 27.97
N LYS A 192 -3.34 10.67 27.25
CA LYS A 192 -3.72 10.10 25.94
C LYS A 192 -3.42 8.63 26.02
N GLU A 193 -4.50 7.87 26.02
CA GLU A 193 -4.63 6.42 25.89
C GLU A 193 -3.31 5.68 25.91
N ALA A 194 -3.09 4.86 26.92
CA ALA A 194 -2.02 3.88 26.97
C ALA A 194 -2.20 2.93 25.78
N ASP A 195 -1.79 3.37 24.59
CA ASP A 195 -1.63 2.46 23.48
C ASP A 195 -0.42 1.55 23.80
N GLU A 196 -0.39 0.39 23.17
CA GLU A 196 0.68 -0.62 23.37
C GLU A 196 2.09 -0.05 23.18
N PHE A 197 2.22 1.15 22.60
CA PHE A 197 3.47 1.81 22.23
C PHE A 197 3.80 3.06 23.06
N GLY A 198 2.93 3.47 23.98
CA GLY A 198 3.14 4.68 24.79
C GLY A 198 4.46 4.67 25.56
N THR A 199 4.81 3.52 26.14
CA THR A 199 6.09 3.31 26.86
C THR A 199 7.28 3.38 25.91
N VAL A 200 7.17 2.81 24.70
CA VAL A 200 8.23 2.83 23.69
C VAL A 200 8.42 4.26 23.16
N SER A 201 7.35 5.00 22.96
CA SER A 201 7.40 6.42 22.58
C SER A 201 8.14 7.25 23.63
N LEU A 202 7.84 7.03 24.91
CA LEU A 202 8.50 7.71 26.02
C LEU A 202 9.99 7.36 26.10
N MET A 203 10.36 6.08 25.91
CA MET A 203 11.77 5.65 25.86
C MET A 203 12.53 6.29 24.70
N MET A 204 11.95 6.34 23.51
CA MET A 204 12.54 7.01 22.34
C MET A 204 12.77 8.50 22.62
N ASP A 205 11.81 9.14 23.25
CA ASP A 205 11.88 10.53 23.64
C ASP A 205 13.00 10.79 24.67
N MET A 206 13.18 9.89 25.64
CA MET A 206 14.26 9.98 26.65
C MET A 206 15.64 9.78 26.03
N LEU A 207 15.80 8.83 25.10
CA LEU A 207 17.06 8.59 24.38
C LEU A 207 17.46 9.80 23.54
N GLU A 208 16.51 10.46 22.93
CA GLU A 208 16.77 11.68 22.14
C GLU A 208 17.19 12.86 23.01
N ALA A 209 16.52 13.05 24.13
CA ALA A 209 16.91 14.07 25.12
C ALA A 209 18.32 13.83 25.66
N ALA A 210 18.72 12.59 25.90
CA ALA A 210 20.07 12.22 26.33
C ALA A 210 21.13 12.57 25.26
N LYS A 211 20.85 12.25 23.97
CA LYS A 211 21.75 12.58 22.85
C LYS A 211 21.96 14.09 22.68
N MET A 212 20.92 14.90 22.82
CA MET A 212 21.02 16.36 22.73
C MET A 212 21.89 16.96 23.84
N ASN A 213 21.93 16.33 25.01
CA ASN A 213 22.80 16.76 26.10
C ASN A 213 24.27 16.40 25.87
N GLU A 214 24.58 15.37 25.10
CA GLU A 214 25.97 15.00 24.73
C GLU A 214 26.56 15.88 23.62
N THR A 215 25.75 16.40 22.72
CA THR A 215 26.19 17.25 21.60
C THR A 215 26.38 18.72 22.02
N ASN A 216 25.96 19.12 23.22
CA ASN A 216 26.10 20.46 23.78
C ASN A 216 27.25 20.56 24.84
N LYS A 217 28.11 19.55 24.92
CA LYS A 217 29.35 19.55 25.67
C LYS A 217 30.54 19.58 24.70
#